data_bf70d6c7c3f01fab4058b952f1a0861f
#
_entry.id   bf70d6c7c3f01fab4058b952f1a0861f
#
_cell.length_a   1.000
_cell.length_b   1.000
_cell.length_c   1.000
_cell.angle_alpha   90.00
_cell.angle_beta   90.00
_cell.angle_gamma   90.00
#
_symmetry.space_group_name_H-M   'P 1'
#
loop_
_entity.id
_entity.type
_entity.pdbx_description
1 polymer ?
#
loop_
_entity_poly.entity_id
_entity_poly.type
_entity_poly.pdbx_seq_one_letter_code
_entity_poly.pdbx_strand_id
1 'polypeptide(L)'
;MRLTKTTSHAVRILLDCAMVGDERIKVADIAKRLDITQLNVFKVVHLLSHAGFVEATRGRYGGVRLRRAASEIRIGEVVRAMESTNIEVAGLEQREGSGSGATKPQLCSIFDGALEAFIGVLDQHSLADLATATRSGIRTNASATRRQTSQASTKGVRVSTGRDNA
;
A
#
# COMPACT_ATOMS: atom_id res chain seq x y z
N MET A 1 -6.79 -3.88 15.37
CA MET A 1 -5.49 -3.28 15.00
C MET A 1 -5.68 -2.44 13.74
N ARG A 2 -5.08 -1.28 13.63
CA ARG A 2 -5.20 -0.39 12.47
C ARG A 2 -3.80 0.08 12.07
N LEU A 3 -3.40 -0.21 10.84
CA LEU A 3 -2.14 0.31 10.30
C LEU A 3 -2.17 1.84 10.21
N THR A 4 -1.04 2.48 10.45
CA THR A 4 -0.91 3.93 10.34
C THR A 4 -1.06 4.39 8.89
N LYS A 5 -1.40 5.67 8.69
CA LYS A 5 -1.40 6.27 7.35
C LYS A 5 -0.04 6.20 6.69
N THR A 6 1.02 6.30 7.48
CA THR A 6 2.41 6.21 7.01
C THR A 6 2.70 4.85 6.40
N THR A 7 2.34 3.75 7.08
CA THR A 7 2.49 2.38 6.58
C THR A 7 1.65 2.15 5.32
N SER A 8 0.40 2.60 5.31
CA SER A 8 -0.44 2.51 4.12
C SER A 8 0.18 3.26 2.91
N HIS A 9 0.71 4.46 3.13
CA HIS A 9 1.41 5.21 2.09
C HIS A 9 2.70 4.51 1.65
N ALA A 10 3.46 3.93 2.58
CA ALA A 10 4.69 3.20 2.29
C ALA A 10 4.43 2.02 1.33
N VAL A 11 3.46 1.16 1.66
CA VAL A 11 3.08 0.03 0.80
C VAL A 11 2.63 0.51 -0.59
N ARG A 12 1.81 1.56 -0.67
CA ARG A 12 1.34 2.12 -1.96
C ARG A 12 2.48 2.69 -2.80
N ILE A 13 3.44 3.39 -2.20
CA ILE A 13 4.63 3.93 -2.88
C ILE A 13 5.51 2.79 -3.40
N LEU A 14 5.75 1.77 -2.58
CA LEU A 14 6.52 0.59 -3.00
C LEU A 14 5.85 -0.15 -4.15
N LEU A 15 4.52 -0.30 -4.12
CA LEU A 15 3.75 -0.88 -5.23
C LEU A 15 3.88 -0.07 -6.51
N ASP A 16 3.79 1.26 -6.43
CA ASP A 16 3.96 2.15 -7.58
C ASP A 16 5.36 1.98 -8.21
N CYS A 17 6.41 1.90 -7.38
CA CYS A 17 7.76 1.59 -7.83
C CYS A 17 7.86 0.19 -8.47
N ALA A 18 7.25 -0.84 -7.87
CA ALA A 18 7.26 -2.20 -8.40
C ALA A 18 6.53 -2.32 -9.76
N MET A 19 5.52 -1.50 -9.98
CA MET A 19 4.76 -1.48 -11.24
C MET A 19 5.55 -0.86 -12.40
N VAL A 20 6.42 0.11 -12.11
CA VAL A 20 7.25 0.78 -13.12
C VAL A 20 8.54 0.01 -13.40
N GLY A 21 9.00 -0.82 -12.45
CA GLY A 21 10.22 -1.62 -12.58
C GLY A 21 11.47 -0.84 -12.22
N ASP A 22 12.52 -0.93 -13.06
CA ASP A 22 13.83 -0.35 -12.76
C ASP A 22 13.91 1.17 -12.99
N GLU A 23 12.89 1.75 -13.60
CA GLU A 23 12.86 3.19 -13.86
C GLU A 23 12.62 4.00 -12.57
N ARG A 24 13.22 5.19 -12.50
CA ARG A 24 13.03 6.12 -11.39
C ARG A 24 11.75 6.93 -11.58
N ILE A 25 10.92 6.97 -10.55
CA ILE A 25 9.69 7.75 -10.54
C ILE A 25 9.92 9.04 -9.77
N LYS A 26 9.52 10.18 -10.32
CA LYS A 26 9.59 11.45 -9.59
C LYS A 26 8.58 11.49 -8.46
N VAL A 27 8.96 12.09 -7.34
CA VAL A 27 8.07 12.28 -6.18
C VAL A 27 6.75 12.97 -6.55
N ALA A 28 6.80 13.95 -7.47
CA ALA A 28 5.61 14.64 -7.95
C ALA A 28 4.63 13.70 -8.68
N ASP A 29 5.15 12.74 -9.46
CA ASP A 29 4.33 11.77 -10.18
C ASP A 29 3.71 10.73 -9.22
N ILE A 30 4.48 10.29 -8.21
CA ILE A 30 3.96 9.43 -7.13
C ILE A 30 2.82 10.16 -6.40
N ALA A 31 3.06 11.41 -6.01
CA ALA A 31 2.08 12.23 -5.30
C ALA A 31 0.75 12.33 -6.08
N LYS A 32 0.85 12.63 -7.38
CA LYS A 32 -0.31 12.74 -8.28
C LYS A 32 -1.04 11.40 -8.46
N ARG A 33 -0.31 10.29 -8.68
CA ARG A 33 -0.91 8.97 -8.92
C ARG A 33 -1.61 8.42 -7.68
N LEU A 34 -1.04 8.65 -6.51
CA LEU A 34 -1.54 8.09 -5.27
C LEU A 34 -2.49 9.03 -4.50
N ASP A 35 -2.71 10.25 -5.02
CA ASP A 35 -3.47 11.32 -4.36
C ASP A 35 -2.95 11.59 -2.93
N ILE A 36 -1.65 11.82 -2.83
CA ILE A 36 -0.92 12.09 -1.59
C ILE A 36 -0.13 13.39 -1.79
N THR A 37 -0.08 14.25 -0.76
CA THR A 37 0.74 15.47 -0.86
C THR A 37 2.22 15.13 -1.05
N GLN A 38 2.93 15.93 -1.85
CA GLN A 38 4.37 15.73 -2.07
C GLN A 38 5.16 15.69 -0.77
N LEU A 39 4.79 16.52 0.21
CA LEU A 39 5.44 16.53 1.52
C LEU A 39 5.32 15.17 2.24
N ASN A 40 4.15 14.53 2.18
CA ASN A 40 3.95 13.21 2.75
C ASN A 40 4.73 12.13 1.98
N VAL A 41 4.76 12.23 0.63
CA VAL A 41 5.59 11.32 -0.17
C VAL A 41 7.06 11.47 0.20
N PHE A 42 7.59 12.70 0.34
CA PHE A 42 8.97 12.91 0.77
C PHE A 42 9.27 12.29 2.13
N LYS A 43 8.39 12.48 3.12
CA LYS A 43 8.55 11.88 4.46
C LYS A 43 8.61 10.36 4.40
N VAL A 44 7.68 9.75 3.68
CA VAL A 44 7.59 8.28 3.58
C VAL A 44 8.77 7.73 2.78
N VAL A 45 9.15 8.35 1.65
CA VAL A 45 10.32 7.96 0.86
C VAL A 45 11.61 8.05 1.69
N HIS A 46 11.73 9.07 2.55
CA HIS A 46 12.87 9.18 3.46
C HIS A 46 12.94 7.97 4.42
N LEU A 47 11.83 7.60 5.05
CA LEU A 47 11.74 6.43 5.92
C LEU A 47 12.06 5.13 5.16
N LEU A 48 11.47 4.94 3.99
CA LEU A 48 11.70 3.77 3.14
C LEU A 48 13.15 3.67 2.66
N SER A 49 13.80 4.81 2.37
CA SER A 49 15.20 4.86 1.98
C SER A 49 16.11 4.51 3.16
N HIS A 50 15.79 4.98 4.35
CA HIS A 50 16.53 4.66 5.58
C HIS A 50 16.41 3.18 5.94
N ALA A 51 15.23 2.61 5.75
CA ALA A 51 14.97 1.18 5.94
C ALA A 51 15.51 0.29 4.80
N GLY A 52 16.08 0.88 3.73
CA GLY A 52 16.73 0.13 2.65
C GLY A 52 15.80 -0.45 1.59
N PHE A 53 14.52 -0.04 1.55
CA PHE A 53 13.56 -0.53 0.54
C PHE A 53 13.68 0.20 -0.79
N VAL A 54 14.00 1.49 -0.77
CA VAL A 54 14.09 2.33 -1.97
C VAL A 54 15.43 3.07 -2.02
N GLU A 55 15.79 3.45 -3.23
CA GLU A 55 16.87 4.39 -3.52
C GLU A 55 16.26 5.69 -4.03
N ALA A 56 16.56 6.81 -3.38
CA ALA A 56 16.10 8.13 -3.77
C ALA A 56 17.28 9.01 -4.20
N THR A 57 17.22 9.55 -5.41
CA THR A 57 18.26 10.45 -5.95
C THR A 57 17.64 11.80 -6.25
N ARG A 58 18.37 12.88 -5.91
CA ARG A 58 17.96 14.28 -6.17
C ARG A 58 18.36 14.72 -7.57
N GLY A 59 17.73 15.79 -8.07
CA GLY A 59 18.11 16.49 -9.30
C GLY A 59 17.20 16.21 -10.49
N ARG A 60 17.57 16.75 -11.65
CA ARG A 60 16.78 16.70 -12.89
C ARG A 60 16.45 15.26 -13.33
N TYR A 61 17.41 14.37 -13.19
CA TYR A 61 17.28 12.93 -13.50
C TYR A 61 17.07 12.07 -12.25
N GLY A 62 16.77 12.69 -11.12
CA GLY A 62 16.49 12.02 -9.86
C GLY A 62 15.10 11.40 -9.83
N GLY A 63 14.85 10.66 -8.77
CA GLY A 63 13.58 9.98 -8.51
C GLY A 63 13.76 8.86 -7.51
N VAL A 64 12.73 8.04 -7.37
CA VAL A 64 12.65 6.93 -6.43
C VAL A 64 12.52 5.63 -7.22
N ARG A 65 13.27 4.60 -6.84
CA ARG A 65 13.12 3.23 -7.35
C ARG A 65 13.33 2.22 -6.21
N LEU A 66 12.92 1.00 -6.42
CA LEU A 66 13.23 -0.09 -5.49
C LEU A 66 14.74 -0.31 -5.43
N ARG A 67 15.25 -0.62 -4.24
CA ARG A 67 16.65 -0.98 -4.01
C ARG A 67 16.89 -2.48 -4.17
N ARG A 68 15.85 -3.29 -3.95
CA ARG A 68 15.83 -4.75 -4.07
C ARG A 68 14.71 -5.18 -5.00
N ALA A 69 14.77 -6.39 -5.52
CA ALA A 69 13.69 -6.94 -6.32
C ALA A 69 12.37 -6.98 -5.51
N ALA A 70 11.25 -6.70 -6.15
CA ALA A 70 9.94 -6.70 -5.49
C ALA A 70 9.59 -8.07 -4.87
N SER A 71 10.12 -9.18 -5.42
CA SER A 71 9.97 -10.53 -4.88
C SER A 71 10.72 -10.76 -3.56
N GLU A 72 11.74 -9.96 -3.27
CA GLU A 72 12.55 -10.05 -2.07
C GLU A 72 12.02 -9.16 -0.93
N ILE A 73 11.09 -8.25 -1.20
CA ILE A 73 10.49 -7.36 -0.22
C ILE A 73 9.23 -8.02 0.34
N ARG A 74 9.26 -8.43 1.60
CA ARG A 74 8.12 -9.00 2.31
C ARG A 74 7.25 -7.92 2.93
N ILE A 75 5.94 -8.10 2.89
CA ILE A 75 4.99 -7.09 3.40
C ILE A 75 5.12 -6.92 4.92
N GLY A 76 5.36 -8.01 5.65
CA GLY A 76 5.60 -7.95 7.09
C GLY A 76 6.87 -7.15 7.43
N GLU A 77 7.94 -7.27 6.64
CA GLU A 77 9.16 -6.48 6.78
C GLU A 77 8.88 -4.97 6.65
N VAL A 78 8.05 -4.58 5.68
CA VAL A 78 7.64 -3.19 5.50
C VAL A 78 6.84 -2.70 6.69
N VAL A 79 5.91 -3.51 7.20
CA VAL A 79 5.09 -3.16 8.37
C VAL A 79 5.96 -2.98 9.60
N ARG A 80 6.89 -3.90 9.87
CA ARG A 80 7.84 -3.76 11.00
C ARG A 80 8.66 -2.48 10.92
N ALA A 81 9.10 -2.09 9.73
CA ALA A 81 9.93 -0.91 9.55
C ALA A 81 9.15 0.42 9.67
N MET A 82 7.84 0.41 9.37
CA MET A 82 7.02 1.62 9.35
C MET A 82 6.18 1.81 10.62
N GLU A 83 5.85 0.73 11.32
CA GLU A 83 5.14 0.78 12.59
C GLU A 83 6.13 0.71 13.74
N SER A 84 5.92 1.52 14.77
CA SER A 84 6.59 1.30 16.05
C SER A 84 5.96 0.05 16.66
N THR A 85 6.64 -1.10 16.54
CA THR A 85 6.10 -2.43 16.85
C THR A 85 5.98 -2.73 18.36
N ASN A 86 5.89 -1.71 19.19
CA ASN A 86 5.53 -1.88 20.59
C ASN A 86 4.01 -1.74 20.74
N ILE A 87 3.33 -2.80 21.14
CA ILE A 87 1.96 -2.69 21.59
C ILE A 87 2.02 -2.03 22.98
N GLU A 88 1.89 -0.72 23.01
CA GLU A 88 1.62 0.00 24.24
C GLU A 88 0.16 -0.28 24.62
N VAL A 89 -0.03 -1.16 25.60
CA VAL A 89 -1.34 -1.33 26.22
C VAL A 89 -1.58 -0.12 27.11
N ALA A 90 -2.35 0.84 26.59
CA ALA A 90 -2.69 2.07 27.32
C ALA A 90 -3.25 1.71 28.73
N GLY A 91 -2.66 2.30 29.77
CA GLY A 91 -3.01 2.04 31.16
C GLY A 91 -2.13 1.03 31.90
N LEU A 92 -1.13 0.42 31.19
CA LEU A 92 -0.13 -0.44 31.84
C LEU A 92 1.21 0.29 32.07
N GLU A 93 1.20 1.65 31.96
CA GLU A 93 2.37 2.45 32.33
C GLU A 93 2.78 2.18 33.79
N GLN A 94 4.07 2.09 33.97
CA GLN A 94 4.72 1.78 35.24
C GLN A 94 4.21 2.72 36.35
N ARG A 95 3.22 2.28 37.13
CA ARG A 95 3.12 2.70 38.52
C ARG A 95 4.05 1.79 39.30
N GLU A 96 5.23 2.27 39.55
CA GLU A 96 6.08 1.75 40.60
C GLU A 96 5.31 1.88 41.91
N GLY A 97 4.92 0.74 42.47
CA GLY A 97 4.33 0.69 43.79
C GLY A 97 2.90 0.16 43.83
N SER A 98 2.81 -1.08 44.20
CA SER A 98 1.66 -1.77 44.79
C SER A 98 1.03 -2.90 43.95
N GLY A 99 1.37 -4.12 44.32
CA GLY A 99 0.47 -5.25 44.42
C GLY A 99 -0.15 -5.83 43.15
N SER A 100 0.29 -7.01 42.81
CA SER A 100 -0.24 -7.96 41.81
C SER A 100 0.54 -8.04 40.50
N GLY A 101 1.79 -8.51 40.59
CA GLY A 101 2.78 -8.53 39.51
C GLY A 101 2.73 -9.71 38.53
N ALA A 102 1.78 -10.63 38.63
CA ALA A 102 1.81 -11.86 37.82
C ALA A 102 1.04 -11.78 36.48
N THR A 103 0.07 -10.90 36.36
CA THR A 103 -0.79 -10.83 35.17
C THR A 103 -0.20 -9.97 34.05
N LYS A 104 0.65 -9.02 34.37
CA LYS A 104 1.26 -8.04 33.45
C LYS A 104 2.21 -8.67 32.44
N PRO A 105 3.18 -9.52 32.83
CA PRO A 105 4.08 -10.16 31.87
C PRO A 105 3.37 -11.14 30.93
N GLN A 106 2.37 -11.85 31.42
CA GLN A 106 1.59 -12.80 30.61
C GLN A 106 0.74 -12.09 29.55
N LEU A 107 0.11 -10.96 29.87
CA LEU A 107 -0.70 -10.20 28.93
C LEU A 107 0.19 -9.61 27.80
N CYS A 108 1.33 -9.03 28.14
CA CYS A 108 2.29 -8.52 27.14
C CYS A 108 2.76 -9.65 26.21
N SER A 109 3.12 -10.82 26.76
CA SER A 109 3.53 -11.98 25.98
C SER A 109 2.44 -12.48 25.00
N ILE A 110 1.16 -12.43 25.40
CA ILE A 110 0.03 -12.79 24.53
C ILE A 110 -0.09 -11.80 23.38
N PHE A 111 0.01 -10.50 23.64
CA PHE A 111 -0.05 -9.46 22.61
C PHE A 111 1.15 -9.50 21.67
N ASP A 112 2.35 -9.74 22.19
CA ASP A 112 3.56 -9.89 21.39
C ASP A 112 3.44 -11.14 20.48
N GLY A 113 2.96 -12.25 21.00
CA GLY A 113 2.69 -13.44 20.19
C GLY A 113 1.64 -13.24 19.12
N ALA A 114 0.57 -12.49 19.41
CA ALA A 114 -0.46 -12.13 18.43
C ALA A 114 0.09 -11.19 17.34
N LEU A 115 0.93 -10.24 17.70
CA LEU A 115 1.59 -9.33 16.75
C LEU A 115 2.54 -10.11 15.83
N GLU A 116 3.37 -10.99 16.38
CA GLU A 116 4.28 -11.82 15.60
C GLU A 116 3.51 -12.74 14.64
N ALA A 117 2.39 -13.34 15.08
CA ALA A 117 1.54 -14.14 14.21
C ALA A 117 0.94 -13.30 13.06
N PHE A 118 0.47 -12.09 13.36
CA PHE A 118 -0.04 -11.17 12.37
C PHE A 118 1.04 -10.81 11.33
N ILE A 119 2.23 -10.44 11.77
CA ILE A 119 3.35 -10.11 10.89
C ILE A 119 3.79 -11.35 10.10
N GLY A 120 3.82 -12.52 10.71
CA GLY A 120 4.17 -13.77 10.06
C GLY A 120 3.24 -14.12 8.89
N VAL A 121 1.96 -13.80 8.98
CA VAL A 121 1.03 -13.93 7.84
C VAL A 121 1.40 -12.95 6.72
N LEU A 122 1.74 -11.72 7.05
CA LEU A 122 2.15 -10.72 6.06
C LEU A 122 3.48 -11.08 5.38
N ASP A 123 4.39 -11.75 6.08
CA ASP A 123 5.67 -12.21 5.56
C ASP A 123 5.54 -13.33 4.51
N GLN A 124 4.39 -13.99 4.43
CA GLN A 124 4.11 -14.97 3.38
C GLN A 124 3.91 -14.30 2.01
N HIS A 125 3.64 -12.99 1.99
CA HIS A 125 3.37 -12.24 0.78
C HIS A 125 4.51 -11.28 0.44
N SER A 126 4.97 -11.32 -0.80
CA SER A 126 5.94 -10.38 -1.34
C SER A 126 5.25 -9.15 -1.96
N LEU A 127 6.02 -8.10 -2.18
CA LEU A 127 5.57 -6.93 -2.93
C LEU A 127 5.22 -7.29 -4.39
N ALA A 128 5.92 -8.28 -4.97
CA ALA A 128 5.64 -8.78 -6.33
C ALA A 128 4.26 -9.45 -6.42
N ASP A 129 3.85 -10.20 -5.39
CA ASP A 129 2.52 -10.84 -5.35
C ASP A 129 1.41 -9.79 -5.38
N LEU A 130 1.55 -8.73 -4.58
CA LEU A 130 0.61 -7.61 -4.56
C LEU A 130 0.60 -6.84 -5.89
N ALA A 131 1.77 -6.59 -6.50
CA ALA A 131 1.85 -5.91 -7.79
C ALA A 131 1.16 -6.72 -8.90
N THR A 132 1.29 -8.04 -8.88
CA THR A 132 0.62 -8.95 -9.83
C THR A 132 -0.89 -8.94 -9.64
N ALA A 133 -1.37 -9.04 -8.39
CA ALA A 133 -2.80 -8.96 -8.07
C ALA A 133 -3.41 -7.63 -8.51
N THR A 134 -2.70 -6.52 -8.27
CA THR A 134 -3.14 -5.18 -8.69
C THR A 134 -3.24 -5.05 -10.21
N ARG A 135 -2.26 -5.57 -10.97
CA ARG A 135 -2.30 -5.60 -12.45
C ARG A 135 -3.48 -6.44 -12.97
N SER A 136 -3.77 -7.56 -12.35
CA SER A 136 -4.90 -8.42 -12.72
C SER A 136 -6.25 -7.73 -12.45
N GLY A 137 -6.40 -7.05 -11.31
CA GLY A 137 -7.61 -6.30 -10.96
C GLY A 137 -7.86 -5.10 -11.89
N ILE A 138 -6.83 -4.40 -12.32
CA ILE A 138 -6.94 -3.29 -13.30
C ILE A 138 -7.43 -3.81 -14.66
N ARG A 139 -6.94 -4.97 -15.11
CA ARG A 139 -7.35 -5.58 -16.40
C ARG A 139 -8.81 -6.02 -16.40
N THR A 140 -9.31 -6.57 -15.30
CA THR A 140 -10.73 -6.98 -15.17
C THR A 140 -11.65 -5.78 -15.18
N ASN A 141 -11.33 -4.69 -14.52
CA ASN A 141 -12.13 -3.46 -14.53
C ASN A 141 -12.14 -2.76 -15.90
N ALA A 142 -11.02 -2.71 -16.61
CA ALA A 142 -10.92 -2.13 -17.95
C ALA A 142 -11.77 -2.91 -18.97
N SER A 143 -11.83 -4.24 -18.85
CA SER A 143 -12.65 -5.09 -19.73
C SER A 143 -14.15 -4.98 -19.43
N ALA A 144 -14.54 -4.75 -18.18
CA ALA A 144 -15.92 -4.53 -17.77
C ALA A 144 -16.46 -3.20 -18.30
N THR A 145 -15.69 -2.12 -18.17
CA THR A 145 -16.05 -0.78 -18.68
C THR A 145 -16.20 -0.78 -20.20
N ARG A 146 -15.34 -1.49 -20.92
CA ARG A 146 -15.41 -1.59 -22.40
C ARG A 146 -16.65 -2.34 -22.89
N ARG A 147 -17.17 -3.30 -22.11
CA ARG A 147 -18.43 -4.01 -22.45
C ARG A 147 -19.64 -3.13 -22.23
N GLN A 148 -19.67 -2.27 -21.23
CA GLN A 148 -20.79 -1.36 -20.98
C GLN A 148 -20.91 -0.26 -22.04
N THR A 149 -19.81 0.30 -22.52
CA THR A 149 -19.83 1.32 -23.60
C THR A 149 -20.24 0.73 -24.95
N SER A 150 -19.89 -0.53 -25.24
CA SER A 150 -20.31 -1.21 -26.47
C SER A 150 -21.82 -1.50 -26.51
N GLN A 151 -22.44 -1.81 -25.37
CA GLN A 151 -23.90 -2.06 -25.31
C GLN A 151 -24.74 -0.78 -25.37
N ALA A 152 -24.20 0.35 -24.92
CA ALA A 152 -24.88 1.64 -25.00
C ALA A 152 -24.96 2.18 -26.45
N SER A 153 -23.92 1.88 -27.26
CA SER A 153 -23.86 2.34 -28.67
C SER A 153 -24.83 1.58 -29.60
N THR A 154 -25.23 0.36 -29.25
CA THR A 154 -26.11 -0.47 -30.11
C THR A 154 -27.60 -0.18 -29.89
N LYS A 155 -27.97 0.56 -28.83
CA LYS A 155 -29.35 0.84 -28.47
C LYS A 155 -29.89 2.18 -29.03
N GLY A 156 -29.03 2.98 -29.71
CA GLY A 156 -29.32 4.33 -30.19
C GLY A 156 -29.76 4.45 -31.68
N VAL A 157 -29.85 3.33 -32.42
CA VAL A 157 -30.22 3.37 -33.86
C VAL A 157 -31.48 2.52 -34.09
N ARG A 158 -32.61 3.03 -33.64
CA ARG A 158 -33.95 2.65 -34.15
C ARG A 158 -34.98 3.68 -33.70
N VAL A 159 -35.27 4.65 -34.51
CA VAL A 159 -36.46 5.48 -34.71
C VAL A 159 -36.04 6.51 -35.76
N SER A 160 -36.62 6.70 -36.91
CA SER A 160 -37.96 6.69 -37.39
C SER A 160 -37.92 6.80 -38.93
N THR A 161 -38.54 5.91 -39.60
CA THR A 161 -39.09 6.15 -40.94
C THR A 161 -40.59 6.03 -40.81
N GLY A 162 -41.25 7.14 -40.51
CA GLY A 162 -42.70 7.33 -40.62
C GLY A 162 -42.96 8.10 -41.90
N ARG A 163 -43.49 7.42 -42.90
CA ARG A 163 -44.12 7.97 -44.06
C ARG A 163 -45.37 8.74 -43.62
N ASP A 164 -45.53 9.95 -44.09
CA ASP A 164 -46.84 10.56 -44.29
C ASP A 164 -47.03 10.77 -45.77
N ASN A 165 -48.11 10.09 -46.26
CA ASN A 165 -48.69 10.26 -47.59
C ASN A 165 -50.15 10.56 -47.33
N ALA A 166 -50.65 11.73 -47.67
CA ALA A 166 -51.93 12.08 -48.21
C ALA A 166 -52.09 13.61 -48.34
#